data_6d0a0e82200aea6a273dbb86678161bb
#
_entry.id   6d0a0e82200aea6a273dbb86678161bb
#
_cell.length_a   1.000
_cell.length_b   1.000
_cell.length_c   1.000
_cell.angle_alpha   90.00
_cell.angle_beta   90.00
_cell.angle_gamma   90.00
#
_symmetry.space_group_name_H-M   'P 1'
#
loop_
_entity.id
_entity.type
_entity.pdbx_description
1 polymer ?
#
loop_
_entity_poly.entity_id
_entity_poly.type
_entity_poly.pdbx_seq_one_letter_code
_entity_poly.pdbx_strand_id
1 'polypeptide(L)'
;MSGPAASDLESRAKAAQQLAHAPYSKFRVGASVRASGRTFDGANIENASYSLAICAERTAMSAAVLAGARDLEEVAVCTDASPPSSPCGACRQFLYEFAPDPAKVRVTAINGAGERRSWTLAELLPDGFSGRELAVSEPE
;
A
#
# COMPACT_ATOMS: atom_id res chain seq x y z
N MET A 1 -5.69 -24.21 -8.89
CA MET A 1 -5.97 -22.82 -8.54
C MET A 1 -7.24 -22.37 -9.19
N SER A 2 -8.13 -21.97 -8.45
CA SER A 2 -9.44 -21.60 -8.97
C SER A 2 -9.51 -20.12 -9.20
N GLY A 3 -9.98 -19.74 -10.37
CA GLY A 3 -10.41 -18.42 -10.69
C GLY A 3 -9.59 -17.30 -10.09
N PRO A 4 -10.21 -16.17 -9.83
CA PRO A 4 -9.49 -15.05 -9.22
C PRO A 4 -9.32 -15.27 -7.72
N ALA A 5 -8.61 -16.32 -7.37
CA ALA A 5 -8.26 -16.53 -5.97
C ALA A 5 -7.49 -15.31 -5.48
N ALA A 6 -7.50 -15.12 -4.17
CA ALA A 6 -6.73 -14.06 -3.55
C ALA A 6 -5.29 -14.18 -4.03
N SER A 7 -4.70 -13.06 -4.44
CA SER A 7 -3.30 -13.06 -4.83
C SER A 7 -2.45 -13.31 -3.59
N ASP A 8 -1.20 -13.69 -3.81
CA ASP A 8 -0.26 -13.84 -2.71
C ASP A 8 -0.17 -12.54 -1.90
N LEU A 9 -0.22 -11.38 -2.57
CA LEU A 9 -0.20 -10.09 -1.91
C LEU A 9 -1.38 -9.94 -0.96
N GLU A 10 -2.58 -10.37 -1.37
CA GLU A 10 -3.76 -10.25 -0.51
C GLU A 10 -3.60 -11.10 0.75
N SER A 11 -3.10 -12.31 0.62
CA SER A 11 -2.85 -13.18 1.76
C SER A 11 -1.82 -12.57 2.70
N ARG A 12 -0.77 -11.97 2.14
CA ARG A 12 0.27 -11.33 2.93
C ARG A 12 -0.24 -10.09 3.65
N ALA A 13 -1.06 -9.29 2.99
CA ALA A 13 -1.66 -8.12 3.62
C ALA A 13 -2.55 -8.52 4.79
N LYS A 14 -3.32 -9.58 4.63
CA LYS A 14 -4.19 -10.09 5.68
C LYS A 14 -3.36 -10.56 6.89
N ALA A 15 -2.28 -11.28 6.64
CA ALA A 15 -1.40 -11.72 7.71
C ALA A 15 -0.72 -10.54 8.41
N ALA A 16 -0.29 -9.54 7.64
CA ALA A 16 0.37 -8.37 8.19
C ALA A 16 -0.54 -7.55 9.09
N GLN A 17 -1.85 -7.55 8.82
CA GLN A 17 -2.82 -6.84 9.65
C GLN A 17 -2.71 -7.25 11.12
N GLN A 18 -2.36 -8.49 11.40
CA GLN A 18 -2.23 -8.99 12.75
C GLN A 18 -1.03 -8.41 13.50
N LEU A 19 -0.09 -7.82 12.76
CA LEU A 19 1.13 -7.24 13.33
C LEU A 19 0.99 -5.75 13.63
N ALA A 20 -0.16 -5.16 13.33
CA ALA A 20 -0.38 -3.73 13.50
C ALA A 20 -0.26 -3.30 14.97
N HIS A 21 0.32 -2.12 15.15
CA HIS A 21 0.36 -1.48 16.47
C HIS A 21 -0.69 -0.35 16.45
N ALA A 22 -1.90 -0.66 16.91
CA ALA A 22 -3.02 0.26 16.84
C ALA A 22 -3.75 0.35 18.18
N PRO A 23 -3.03 0.72 19.27
CA PRO A 23 -3.66 0.72 20.60
C PRO A 23 -4.67 1.84 20.80
N TYR A 24 -4.61 2.90 19.99
CA TYR A 24 -5.47 4.07 20.15
C TYR A 24 -6.76 3.93 19.35
N SER A 25 -6.65 3.70 18.05
CA SER A 25 -7.82 3.61 17.18
C SER A 25 -8.45 2.22 17.16
N LYS A 26 -7.68 1.19 17.46
CA LYS A 26 -8.07 -0.21 17.28
C LYS A 26 -8.33 -0.56 15.81
N PHE A 27 -8.00 0.32 14.88
CA PHE A 27 -8.18 0.09 13.45
C PHE A 27 -6.89 -0.45 12.87
N ARG A 28 -6.84 -1.76 12.68
CA ARG A 28 -5.63 -2.45 12.23
C ARG A 28 -5.63 -2.57 10.72
N VAL A 29 -4.51 -2.23 10.11
CA VAL A 29 -4.34 -2.29 8.67
C VAL A 29 -3.09 -3.09 8.35
N GLY A 30 -3.20 -4.00 7.40
CA GLY A 30 -2.05 -4.69 6.84
C GLY A 30 -1.92 -4.35 5.37
N ALA A 31 -0.71 -4.35 4.87
CA ALA A 31 -0.46 -4.08 3.47
C ALA A 31 0.68 -4.93 2.97
N SER A 32 0.69 -5.17 1.67
CA SER A 32 1.80 -5.82 1.01
C SER A 32 1.98 -5.17 -0.34
N VAL A 33 3.22 -4.95 -0.74
CA VAL A 33 3.55 -4.36 -2.04
C VAL A 33 4.46 -5.29 -2.80
N ARG A 34 4.28 -5.32 -4.13
CA ARG A 34 5.28 -5.92 -5.02
C ARG A 34 6.04 -4.77 -5.67
N ALA A 35 7.34 -4.79 -5.50
CA ALA A 35 8.20 -3.78 -6.08
C ALA A 35 9.45 -4.46 -6.62
N SER A 36 9.81 -4.15 -7.87
CA SER A 36 10.98 -4.75 -8.54
C SER A 36 10.95 -6.27 -8.43
N GLY A 37 9.77 -6.88 -8.59
CA GLY A 37 9.60 -8.33 -8.58
C GLY A 37 9.62 -8.98 -7.21
N ARG A 38 9.72 -8.20 -6.13
CA ARG A 38 9.81 -8.71 -4.76
C ARG A 38 8.64 -8.21 -3.93
N THR A 39 8.30 -8.93 -2.86
CA THR A 39 7.15 -8.57 -2.02
C THR A 39 7.63 -8.11 -0.64
N PHE A 40 6.92 -7.09 -0.11
CA PHE A 40 7.25 -6.50 1.20
C PHE A 40 5.95 -6.22 1.94
N ASP A 41 5.94 -6.56 3.23
CA ASP A 41 4.75 -6.42 4.06
C ASP A 41 4.87 -5.23 5.00
N GLY A 42 3.75 -4.68 5.40
CA GLY A 42 3.70 -3.61 6.37
C GLY A 42 2.39 -3.63 7.15
N ALA A 43 2.38 -2.91 8.25
CA ALA A 43 1.20 -2.75 9.08
C ALA A 43 1.24 -1.34 9.65
N ASN A 44 0.07 -0.83 10.05
CA ASN A 44 0.05 0.52 10.62
C ASN A 44 0.68 0.53 12.01
N ILE A 45 1.38 1.61 12.30
CA ILE A 45 2.08 1.80 13.56
C ILE A 45 1.64 3.15 14.12
N GLU A 46 0.82 3.10 15.17
CA GLU A 46 0.34 4.30 15.82
C GLU A 46 1.35 4.80 16.86
N ASN A 47 1.16 6.02 17.27
CA ASN A 47 2.04 6.67 18.23
C ASN A 47 1.19 7.58 19.11
N ALA A 48 1.55 7.72 20.38
CA ALA A 48 0.88 8.67 21.26
C ALA A 48 0.96 10.09 20.71
N SER A 49 2.01 10.40 19.98
CA SER A 49 2.10 11.61 19.18
C SER A 49 1.46 11.30 17.82
N TYR A 50 0.21 11.67 17.65
CA TYR A 50 -0.60 11.23 16.52
C TYR A 50 0.01 11.57 15.17
N SER A 51 0.73 12.68 15.06
CA SER A 51 1.35 13.06 13.81
C SER A 51 2.47 12.11 13.36
N LEU A 52 2.95 11.26 14.25
CA LEU A 52 4.01 10.30 13.94
C LEU A 52 3.47 8.93 13.52
N ALA A 53 2.16 8.75 13.48
CA ALA A 53 1.57 7.49 13.03
C ALA A 53 1.92 7.23 11.57
N ILE A 54 2.15 5.95 11.24
CA ILE A 54 2.52 5.55 9.89
C ILE A 54 1.51 4.52 9.40
N CYS A 55 0.99 4.72 8.20
CA CYS A 55 0.05 3.78 7.59
C CYS A 55 0.78 2.53 7.09
N ALA A 56 0.04 1.42 6.99
CA ALA A 56 0.59 0.14 6.56
C ALA A 56 1.22 0.21 5.17
N GLU A 57 0.59 0.91 4.25
CA GLU A 57 1.10 1.03 2.88
C GLU A 57 2.47 1.70 2.87
N ARG A 58 2.65 2.70 3.74
CA ARG A 58 3.94 3.40 3.80
C ARG A 58 5.01 2.56 4.48
N THR A 59 4.66 1.78 5.51
CA THR A 59 5.64 0.87 6.11
C THR A 59 6.08 -0.20 5.12
N ALA A 60 5.15 -0.75 4.34
CA ALA A 60 5.48 -1.76 3.34
C ALA A 60 6.37 -1.18 2.25
N MET A 61 6.01 -0.01 1.69
CA MET A 61 6.80 0.59 0.63
C MET A 61 8.16 1.07 1.12
N SER A 62 8.24 1.53 2.36
CA SER A 62 9.51 1.93 2.96
C SER A 62 10.46 0.74 3.06
N ALA A 63 9.93 -0.42 3.44
CA ALA A 63 10.73 -1.64 3.48
C ALA A 63 11.27 -1.99 2.09
N ALA A 64 10.46 -1.83 1.06
CA ALA A 64 10.88 -2.07 -0.31
C ALA A 64 12.00 -1.12 -0.72
N VAL A 65 11.84 0.16 -0.43
CA VAL A 65 12.85 1.17 -0.78
C VAL A 65 14.19 0.86 -0.09
N LEU A 66 14.14 0.50 1.19
CA LEU A 66 15.36 0.16 1.92
C LEU A 66 16.04 -1.08 1.38
N ALA A 67 15.28 -1.99 0.78
CA ALA A 67 15.84 -3.18 0.16
C ALA A 67 16.30 -2.94 -1.28
N GLY A 68 16.18 -1.71 -1.79
CA GLY A 68 16.57 -1.38 -3.15
C GLY A 68 15.51 -1.67 -4.20
N ALA A 69 14.31 -2.08 -3.79
CA ALA A 69 13.21 -2.40 -4.70
C ALA A 69 12.31 -1.18 -4.81
N ARG A 70 12.46 -0.41 -5.88
CA ARG A 70 11.82 0.91 -6.00
C ARG A 70 10.78 1.02 -7.11
N ASP A 71 10.59 -0.01 -7.91
CA ASP A 71 9.62 0.03 -9.00
C ASP A 71 8.34 -0.65 -8.56
N LEU A 72 7.40 0.13 -8.06
CA LEU A 72 6.13 -0.38 -7.54
C LEU A 72 5.29 -0.98 -8.65
N GLU A 73 4.77 -2.19 -8.42
CA GLU A 73 3.99 -2.94 -9.40
C GLU A 73 2.56 -3.20 -8.93
N GLU A 74 2.38 -3.51 -7.64
CA GLU A 74 1.06 -3.88 -7.13
C GLU A 74 1.00 -3.65 -5.63
N VAL A 75 -0.20 -3.34 -5.13
CA VAL A 75 -0.45 -3.09 -3.69
C VAL A 75 -1.70 -3.84 -3.26
N ALA A 76 -1.64 -4.48 -2.10
CA ALA A 76 -2.81 -5.03 -1.44
C ALA A 76 -2.90 -4.47 -0.03
N VAL A 77 -4.12 -4.12 0.39
CA VAL A 77 -4.38 -3.55 1.72
C VAL A 77 -5.54 -4.30 2.36
N CYS A 78 -5.38 -4.69 3.62
CA CYS A 78 -6.43 -5.35 4.39
C CYS A 78 -6.81 -4.50 5.59
N THR A 79 -8.10 -4.19 5.71
CA THR A 79 -8.65 -3.45 6.85
C THR A 79 -9.89 -4.15 7.36
N ASP A 80 -10.47 -3.63 8.44
CA ASP A 80 -11.75 -4.12 8.96
C ASP A 80 -12.93 -3.33 8.41
N ALA A 81 -12.68 -2.34 7.56
CA ALA A 81 -13.74 -1.52 7.00
C ALA A 81 -14.61 -2.30 6.02
N SER A 82 -15.89 -1.98 5.99
CA SER A 82 -16.83 -2.55 5.04
C SER A 82 -17.65 -1.41 4.42
N PRO A 83 -17.53 -1.16 3.11
CA PRO A 83 -16.62 -1.84 2.18
C PRO A 83 -15.16 -1.56 2.50
N PRO A 84 -14.24 -2.36 1.94
CA PRO A 84 -12.82 -2.17 2.23
C PRO A 84 -12.33 -0.78 1.87
N SER A 85 -11.48 -0.22 2.73
CA SER A 85 -10.98 1.15 2.56
C SER A 85 -9.86 1.22 1.53
N SER A 86 -9.92 2.24 0.67
CA SER A 86 -8.79 2.56 -0.20
C SER A 86 -7.69 3.24 0.63
N PRO A 87 -6.44 3.27 0.13
CA PRO A 87 -5.37 4.00 0.81
C PRO A 87 -5.71 5.48 0.98
N CYS A 88 -5.28 6.05 2.11
CA CYS A 88 -5.50 7.48 2.35
C CYS A 88 -4.69 8.34 1.36
N GLY A 89 -4.98 9.64 1.32
CA GLY A 89 -4.32 10.53 0.38
C GLY A 89 -2.81 10.55 0.52
N ALA A 90 -2.30 10.57 1.75
CA ALA A 90 -0.86 10.55 1.99
C ALA A 90 -0.21 9.28 1.46
N CYS A 91 -0.88 8.13 1.63
CA CYS A 91 -0.36 6.86 1.11
C CYS A 91 -0.37 6.84 -0.41
N ARG A 92 -1.41 7.40 -1.03
CA ARG A 92 -1.48 7.47 -2.50
C ARG A 92 -0.30 8.26 -3.04
N GLN A 93 0.00 9.39 -2.44
CA GLN A 93 1.14 10.21 -2.86
C GLN A 93 2.46 9.50 -2.62
N PHE A 94 2.60 8.86 -1.45
CA PHE A 94 3.82 8.15 -1.12
C PHE A 94 4.11 7.03 -2.13
N LEU A 95 3.08 6.25 -2.47
CA LEU A 95 3.20 5.16 -3.43
C LEU A 95 3.46 5.69 -4.85
N TYR A 96 2.86 6.82 -5.17
CA TYR A 96 2.98 7.42 -6.50
C TYR A 96 4.42 7.76 -6.86
N GLU A 97 5.23 8.13 -5.87
CA GLU A 97 6.65 8.43 -6.07
C GLU A 97 7.38 7.25 -6.73
N PHE A 98 6.97 6.03 -6.38
CA PHE A 98 7.67 4.82 -6.79
C PHE A 98 6.96 4.06 -7.91
N ALA A 99 5.98 4.67 -8.54
CA ALA A 99 5.20 4.05 -9.61
C ALA A 99 5.65 4.59 -10.97
N PRO A 100 6.47 3.81 -11.72
CA PRO A 100 6.90 4.26 -13.05
C PRO A 100 5.71 4.47 -13.98
N ASP A 101 4.67 3.64 -13.83
CA ASP A 101 3.46 3.76 -14.61
C ASP A 101 2.25 3.52 -13.69
N PRO A 102 1.72 4.61 -13.07
CA PRO A 102 0.61 4.46 -12.13
C PRO A 102 -0.63 3.80 -12.70
N ALA A 103 -0.83 3.89 -14.01
CA ALA A 103 -1.98 3.26 -14.66
C ALA A 103 -1.87 1.73 -14.66
N LYS A 104 -0.68 1.20 -14.42
CA LYS A 104 -0.45 -0.24 -14.36
C LYS A 104 -0.31 -0.77 -12.94
N VAL A 105 -0.30 0.09 -11.95
CA VAL A 105 -0.20 -0.34 -10.55
C VAL A 105 -1.60 -0.62 -10.03
N ARG A 106 -1.90 -1.89 -9.80
CA ARG A 106 -3.19 -2.29 -9.23
C ARG A 106 -3.15 -2.14 -7.72
N VAL A 107 -4.20 -1.56 -7.17
CA VAL A 107 -4.38 -1.43 -5.73
C VAL A 107 -5.65 -2.18 -5.36
N THR A 108 -5.54 -3.19 -4.53
CA THR A 108 -6.67 -4.01 -4.10
C THR A 108 -6.87 -3.86 -2.59
N ALA A 109 -8.08 -3.53 -2.18
CA ALA A 109 -8.46 -3.45 -0.77
C ALA A 109 -9.35 -4.64 -0.45
N ILE A 110 -9.07 -5.30 0.67
CA ILE A 110 -9.83 -6.45 1.16
C ILE A 110 -10.16 -6.28 2.63
N ASN A 111 -11.08 -7.13 3.11
CA ASN A 111 -11.38 -7.23 4.54
C ASN A 111 -11.61 -8.70 4.91
N GLY A 112 -11.85 -8.97 6.19
CA GLY A 112 -12.05 -10.33 6.67
C GLY A 112 -13.38 -10.95 6.25
N ALA A 113 -14.31 -10.14 5.74
CA ALA A 113 -15.60 -10.63 5.29
C ALA A 113 -15.60 -11.11 3.85
N GLY A 114 -14.44 -11.06 3.17
CA GLY A 114 -14.32 -11.51 1.80
C GLY A 114 -14.64 -10.47 0.76
N GLU A 115 -14.86 -9.21 1.17
CA GLU A 115 -15.12 -8.14 0.22
C GLU A 115 -13.81 -7.66 -0.41
N ARG A 116 -13.89 -7.22 -1.67
CA ARG A 116 -12.74 -6.73 -2.44
C ARG A 116 -13.15 -5.53 -3.27
N ARG A 117 -12.23 -4.58 -3.38
CA ARG A 117 -12.34 -3.46 -4.31
C ARG A 117 -10.98 -3.27 -4.96
N SER A 118 -10.96 -2.86 -6.21
CA SER A 118 -9.71 -2.69 -6.95
C SER A 118 -9.73 -1.42 -7.77
N TRP A 119 -8.58 -0.79 -7.87
CA TRP A 119 -8.35 0.41 -8.68
C TRP A 119 -6.95 0.33 -9.27
N THR A 120 -6.66 1.24 -10.20
CA THR A 120 -5.26 1.54 -10.49
C THR A 120 -4.84 2.72 -9.62
N LEU A 121 -3.55 2.87 -9.39
CA LEU A 121 -3.05 4.01 -8.63
C LEU A 121 -3.36 5.32 -9.35
N ALA A 122 -3.32 5.31 -10.70
CA ALA A 122 -3.69 6.49 -11.48
C ALA A 122 -5.13 6.93 -11.22
N GLU A 123 -6.04 5.98 -11.06
CA GLU A 123 -7.43 6.30 -10.73
C GLU A 123 -7.56 6.90 -9.33
N LEU A 124 -6.73 6.45 -8.40
CA LEU A 124 -6.78 6.93 -7.02
C LEU A 124 -6.11 8.28 -6.83
N LEU A 125 -5.21 8.66 -7.73
CA LEU A 125 -4.49 9.94 -7.65
C LEU A 125 -4.38 10.54 -9.05
N PRO A 126 -5.49 11.04 -9.63
CA PRO A 126 -5.44 11.67 -10.94
C PRO A 126 -4.61 12.95 -10.89
N ASP A 127 -3.83 13.18 -11.94
CA ASP A 127 -2.93 14.34 -12.02
C ASP A 127 -1.99 14.42 -10.81
N GLY A 128 -1.46 13.26 -10.38
CA GLY A 128 -0.59 13.21 -9.23
C GLY A 128 0.71 13.95 -9.41
N PHE A 129 1.20 14.51 -8.31
CA PHE A 129 2.49 15.21 -8.30
C PHE A 129 3.63 14.19 -8.27
N SER A 130 4.66 14.39 -9.10
CA SER A 130 5.79 13.47 -9.15
C SER A 130 7.09 14.23 -9.35
N GLY A 131 8.20 13.51 -9.32
CA GLY A 131 9.52 14.11 -9.54
C GLY A 131 9.67 14.75 -10.90
N ARG A 132 8.82 14.37 -11.86
CA ARG A 132 8.86 14.98 -13.19
C ARG A 132 8.54 16.47 -13.12
N GLU A 133 7.63 16.89 -12.24
CA GLU A 133 7.28 18.30 -12.07
C GLU A 133 8.43 19.10 -11.47
N LEU A 134 9.36 18.41 -10.82
CA LEU A 134 10.53 19.06 -10.24
C LEU A 134 11.73 19.05 -11.19
N ALA A 135 11.59 18.42 -12.35
CA ALA A 135 12.64 18.28 -13.34
C ALA A 135 13.94 17.71 -12.73
N VAL A 136 13.79 16.74 -11.84
CA VAL A 136 14.91 16.12 -11.14
C VAL A 136 15.42 14.94 -11.95
N SER A 137 16.75 14.78 -12.00
CA SER A 137 17.36 13.63 -12.66
C SER A 137 17.01 12.36 -11.91
N GLU A 138 16.92 11.25 -12.67
CA GLU A 138 16.69 9.95 -12.06
C GLU A 138 17.85 9.61 -11.12
N PRO A 139 17.55 9.09 -9.93
CA PRO A 139 18.63 8.64 -9.04
C PRO A 139 19.30 7.40 -9.63
N GLU A 140 20.58 7.28 -9.39
CA GLU A 140 21.36 6.15 -9.89
C GLU A 140 21.29 4.93 -9.02
#